data_ff9535d2fbfcec9529206c052f52d445
#
_entry.id   ff9535d2fbfcec9529206c052f52d445
#
_cell.length_a   1.000
_cell.length_b   1.000
_cell.length_c   1.000
_cell.angle_alpha   90.00
_cell.angle_beta   90.00
_cell.angle_gamma   90.00
#
_symmetry.space_group_name_H-M   'P 1'
#
loop_
_entity.id
_entity.type
_entity.pdbx_description
1 polymer ?
#
loop_
_entity_poly.entity_id
_entity_poly.type
_entity_poly.pdbx_seq_one_letter_code
_entity_poly.pdbx_strand_id
1 'polypeptide(L)'
;MTTIRRITEADWPAVWSILQPTFAAGDTYAYPPSIGESDARRIWIDAPAASYVALVDGAICGTYFLKANQPGLGAHVCNCGYVVAAAARGRGIASAMCEHSQREAVALGFRAMQYNLVVATNVGAIRLWQQHGFAIVGTLPGAFNHSRFGYVDALVMYKTLVS
;
A
#
# COMPACT_ATOMS: atom_id res chain seq x y z
N MET A 1 -18.32 1.46 10.80
CA MET A 1 -17.36 0.34 10.99
C MET A 1 -16.72 0.00 9.65
N THR A 2 -15.42 -0.22 9.64
CA THR A 2 -14.70 -0.60 8.41
C THR A 2 -14.72 -2.13 8.26
N THR A 3 -15.20 -2.61 7.13
CA THR A 3 -15.16 -4.02 6.75
C THR A 3 -14.11 -4.22 5.66
N ILE A 4 -13.27 -5.24 5.77
CA ILE A 4 -12.23 -5.53 4.78
C ILE A 4 -12.42 -6.96 4.26
N ARG A 5 -12.39 -7.10 2.94
CA ARG A 5 -12.52 -8.40 2.27
C ARG A 5 -11.68 -8.46 1.01
N ARG A 6 -11.49 -9.65 0.48
CA ARG A 6 -10.85 -9.81 -0.82
C ARG A 6 -11.63 -9.09 -1.91
N ILE A 7 -10.89 -8.56 -2.87
CA ILE A 7 -11.43 -7.91 -4.06
C ILE A 7 -12.13 -8.95 -4.95
N THR A 8 -13.18 -8.52 -5.62
CA THR A 8 -13.84 -9.26 -6.69
C THR A 8 -13.72 -8.50 -8.01
N GLU A 9 -14.03 -9.16 -9.13
CA GLU A 9 -14.03 -8.51 -10.45
C GLU A 9 -14.93 -7.26 -10.50
N ALA A 10 -16.07 -7.31 -9.82
CA ALA A 10 -17.03 -6.22 -9.78
C ALA A 10 -16.53 -4.96 -9.03
N ASP A 11 -15.51 -5.12 -8.19
CA ASP A 11 -14.97 -4.02 -7.39
C ASP A 11 -14.00 -3.12 -8.17
N TRP A 12 -13.45 -3.63 -9.28
CA TRP A 12 -12.37 -2.96 -9.99
C TRP A 12 -12.70 -1.52 -10.40
N PRO A 13 -13.86 -1.19 -10.96
CA PRO A 13 -14.17 0.21 -11.30
C PRO A 13 -14.06 1.16 -10.11
N ALA A 14 -14.53 0.75 -8.94
CA ALA A 14 -14.42 1.54 -7.71
C ALA A 14 -12.97 1.64 -7.23
N VAL A 15 -12.21 0.56 -7.31
CA VAL A 15 -10.78 0.54 -6.96
C VAL A 15 -9.99 1.46 -7.89
N TRP A 16 -10.20 1.38 -9.21
CA TRP A 16 -9.53 2.26 -10.17
C TRP A 16 -9.84 3.74 -9.90
N SER A 17 -11.08 4.06 -9.55
CA SER A 17 -11.45 5.44 -9.20
C SER A 17 -10.72 5.99 -7.98
N ILE A 18 -10.22 5.12 -7.10
CA ILE A 18 -9.39 5.46 -5.94
C ILE A 18 -7.90 5.55 -6.33
N LEU A 19 -7.41 4.59 -7.12
CA LEU A 19 -6.00 4.51 -7.51
C LEU A 19 -5.58 5.64 -8.46
N GLN A 20 -6.39 5.91 -9.47
CA GLN A 20 -6.04 6.85 -10.53
C GLN A 20 -5.67 8.25 -10.01
N PRO A 21 -6.47 8.92 -9.18
CA PRO A 21 -6.09 10.23 -8.66
C PRO A 21 -4.88 10.17 -7.72
N THR A 22 -4.68 9.07 -6.99
CA THR A 22 -3.53 8.88 -6.12
C THR A 22 -2.24 8.77 -6.93
N PHE A 23 -2.23 8.00 -8.02
CA PHE A 23 -1.06 7.88 -8.89
C PHE A 23 -0.82 9.17 -9.68
N ALA A 24 -1.87 9.82 -10.14
CA ALA A 24 -1.77 11.10 -10.85
C ALA A 24 -1.19 12.23 -10.00
N ALA A 25 -1.38 12.20 -8.69
CA ALA A 25 -0.84 13.19 -7.77
C ALA A 25 0.70 13.20 -7.71
N GLY A 26 1.35 12.05 -7.93
CA GLY A 26 2.81 11.94 -7.99
C GLY A 26 3.52 12.31 -6.68
N ASP A 27 2.93 11.98 -5.54
CA ASP A 27 3.44 12.34 -4.22
C ASP A 27 3.63 11.13 -3.26
N THR A 28 3.15 9.95 -3.62
CA THR A 28 3.23 8.77 -2.74
C THR A 28 3.64 7.48 -3.44
N TYR A 29 3.33 7.30 -4.72
CA TYR A 29 3.65 6.09 -5.48
C TYR A 29 4.56 6.40 -6.67
N ALA A 30 5.55 5.51 -6.91
CA ALA A 30 6.54 5.67 -7.97
C ALA A 30 6.02 5.32 -9.37
N TYR A 31 4.77 4.92 -9.50
CA TYR A 31 4.18 4.64 -10.82
C TYR A 31 4.07 5.92 -11.65
N PRO A 32 4.16 5.82 -12.98
CA PRO A 32 3.94 7.00 -13.83
C PRO A 32 2.59 7.66 -13.49
N PRO A 33 2.54 8.98 -13.28
CA PRO A 33 1.27 9.67 -13.00
C PRO A 33 0.20 9.48 -14.08
N SER A 34 0.65 9.21 -15.31
CA SER A 34 -0.20 8.95 -16.48
C SER A 34 -0.51 7.46 -16.69
N ILE A 35 -0.24 6.60 -15.72
CA ILE A 35 -0.49 5.16 -15.84
C ILE A 35 -1.93 4.88 -16.28
N GLY A 36 -2.10 4.02 -17.27
CA GLY A 36 -3.41 3.60 -17.76
C GLY A 36 -4.06 2.55 -16.87
N GLU A 37 -5.36 2.41 -17.01
CA GLU A 37 -6.17 1.48 -16.20
C GLU A 37 -5.69 0.02 -16.33
N SER A 38 -5.36 -0.42 -17.54
CA SER A 38 -4.89 -1.80 -17.79
C SER A 38 -3.59 -2.10 -17.06
N ASP A 39 -2.63 -1.18 -17.09
CA ASP A 39 -1.35 -1.34 -16.38
C ASP A 39 -1.55 -1.28 -14.86
N ALA A 40 -2.39 -0.40 -14.39
CA ALA A 40 -2.74 -0.30 -12.97
C ALA A 40 -3.40 -1.59 -12.46
N ARG A 41 -4.31 -2.17 -13.24
CA ARG A 41 -4.94 -3.46 -12.92
C ARG A 41 -3.91 -4.57 -12.81
N ARG A 42 -2.98 -4.65 -13.74
CA ARG A 42 -1.89 -5.64 -13.70
C ARG A 42 -1.08 -5.55 -12.41
N ILE A 43 -0.71 -4.34 -12.01
CA ILE A 43 0.10 -4.08 -10.81
C ILE A 43 -0.68 -4.39 -9.54
N TRP A 44 -1.97 -4.07 -9.49
CA TRP A 44 -2.75 -4.10 -8.25
C TRP A 44 -3.53 -5.39 -8.05
N ILE A 45 -3.93 -6.05 -9.14
CA ILE A 45 -4.78 -7.23 -9.11
C ILE A 45 -4.04 -8.48 -9.56
N ASP A 46 -3.38 -8.43 -10.74
CA ASP A 46 -2.88 -9.65 -11.40
C ASP A 46 -1.55 -10.13 -10.81
N ALA A 47 -0.64 -9.19 -10.49
CA ALA A 47 0.69 -9.53 -9.98
C ALA A 47 0.73 -9.90 -8.49
N PRO A 48 -0.06 -9.27 -7.58
CA PRO A 48 -0.04 -9.62 -6.16
C PRO A 48 -0.59 -11.01 -5.86
N ALA A 49 -0.18 -11.58 -4.72
CA ALA A 49 -0.75 -12.81 -4.19
C ALA A 49 -2.22 -12.63 -3.77
N ALA A 50 -2.57 -11.46 -3.25
CA ALA A 50 -3.91 -11.11 -2.83
C ALA A 50 -4.11 -9.60 -2.82
N SER A 51 -5.33 -9.16 -3.15
CA SER A 51 -5.74 -7.76 -3.07
C SER A 51 -7.09 -7.66 -2.35
N TYR A 52 -7.29 -6.53 -1.67
CA TYR A 52 -8.39 -6.35 -0.73
C TYR A 52 -9.02 -4.98 -0.90
N VAL A 53 -10.28 -4.87 -0.51
CA VAL A 53 -11.03 -3.62 -0.44
C VAL A 53 -11.50 -3.37 0.98
N ALA A 54 -11.46 -2.10 1.39
CA ALA A 54 -12.03 -1.63 2.66
C ALA A 54 -13.32 -0.87 2.38
N LEU A 55 -14.38 -1.25 3.07
CA LEU A 55 -15.72 -0.68 2.90
C LEU A 55 -16.17 0.02 4.18
N VAL A 56 -16.83 1.15 4.01
CA VAL A 56 -17.54 1.85 5.07
C VAL A 56 -18.97 2.09 4.57
N ASP A 57 -19.95 1.66 5.33
CA ASP A 57 -21.37 1.74 4.97
C ASP A 57 -21.66 1.16 3.57
N GLY A 58 -20.98 0.07 3.22
CA GLY A 58 -21.12 -0.61 1.94
C GLY A 58 -20.38 0.02 0.76
N ALA A 59 -19.76 1.18 0.93
CA ALA A 59 -18.98 1.85 -0.11
C ALA A 59 -17.49 1.52 0.01
N ILE A 60 -16.84 1.22 -1.12
CA ILE A 60 -15.40 1.00 -1.16
C ILE A 60 -14.68 2.33 -0.94
N CYS A 61 -13.89 2.41 0.14
CA CYS A 61 -13.17 3.60 0.55
C CYS A 61 -11.64 3.42 0.59
N GLY A 62 -11.16 2.20 0.44
CA GLY A 62 -9.73 1.90 0.45
C GLY A 62 -9.43 0.57 -0.21
N THR A 63 -8.16 0.35 -0.50
CA THR A 63 -7.67 -0.89 -1.11
C THR A 63 -6.22 -1.11 -0.74
N TYR A 64 -5.80 -2.39 -0.68
CA TYR A 64 -4.40 -2.76 -0.52
C TYR A 64 -4.10 -4.09 -1.20
N PHE A 65 -2.83 -4.35 -1.45
CA PHE A 65 -2.36 -5.64 -1.95
C PHE A 65 -1.26 -6.23 -1.08
N LEU A 66 -1.06 -7.53 -1.19
CA LEU A 66 0.07 -8.27 -0.63
C LEU A 66 0.77 -9.03 -1.75
N LYS A 67 2.09 -8.87 -1.87
CA LYS A 67 2.90 -9.63 -2.82
C LYS A 67 4.25 -9.98 -2.19
N ALA A 68 4.87 -11.07 -2.65
CA ALA A 68 6.27 -11.35 -2.30
C ALA A 68 7.16 -10.20 -2.76
N ASN A 69 8.02 -9.70 -1.87
CA ASN A 69 8.91 -8.59 -2.21
C ASN A 69 10.07 -9.03 -3.12
N GLN A 70 10.55 -10.25 -2.93
CA GLN A 70 11.62 -10.88 -3.72
C GLN A 70 11.21 -12.30 -4.09
N PRO A 71 11.78 -12.88 -5.14
CA PRO A 71 11.53 -14.28 -5.49
C PRO A 71 12.33 -15.24 -4.60
N GLY A 72 11.98 -16.54 -4.68
CA GLY A 72 12.78 -17.62 -4.13
C GLY A 72 13.06 -17.48 -2.65
N LEU A 73 14.32 -17.38 -2.28
CA LEU A 73 14.75 -17.34 -0.89
C LEU A 73 14.38 -16.06 -0.14
N GLY A 74 13.93 -15.03 -0.85
CA GLY A 74 13.38 -13.80 -0.27
C GLY A 74 11.86 -13.74 -0.24
N ALA A 75 11.16 -14.74 -0.74
CA ALA A 75 9.71 -14.70 -0.95
C ALA A 75 8.88 -14.74 0.34
N HIS A 76 9.48 -15.00 1.48
CA HIS A 76 8.84 -14.96 2.79
C HIS A 76 8.63 -13.54 3.33
N VAL A 77 9.23 -12.53 2.72
CA VAL A 77 8.99 -11.13 3.02
C VAL A 77 8.01 -10.57 2.01
N CYS A 78 6.89 -10.01 2.46
CA CYS A 78 5.93 -9.38 1.57
C CYS A 78 6.14 -7.87 1.49
N ASN A 79 5.68 -7.30 0.37
CA ASN A 79 5.44 -5.88 0.19
C ASN A 79 3.93 -5.64 0.18
N CYS A 80 3.50 -4.49 0.65
CA CYS A 80 2.11 -4.10 0.71
C CYS A 80 1.97 -2.63 0.30
N GLY A 81 0.97 -2.31 -0.49
CA GLY A 81 0.62 -0.95 -0.86
C GLY A 81 -0.82 -0.64 -0.47
N TYR A 82 -1.06 0.53 0.12
CA TYR A 82 -2.38 0.96 0.59
C TYR A 82 -2.79 2.27 -0.08
N VAL A 83 -4.05 2.38 -0.43
CA VAL A 83 -4.64 3.64 -0.88
C VAL A 83 -6.01 3.82 -0.23
N VAL A 84 -6.25 5.01 0.32
CA VAL A 84 -7.55 5.43 0.85
C VAL A 84 -8.11 6.52 -0.04
N ALA A 85 -9.41 6.42 -0.37
CA ALA A 85 -10.11 7.45 -1.13
C ALA A 85 -9.97 8.81 -0.44
N ALA A 86 -9.72 9.87 -1.21
CA ALA A 86 -9.49 11.21 -0.66
C ALA A 86 -10.61 11.67 0.29
N ALA A 87 -11.87 11.42 -0.08
CA ALA A 87 -13.04 11.79 0.72
C ALA A 87 -13.18 10.98 2.02
N ALA A 88 -12.45 9.87 2.16
CA ALA A 88 -12.53 8.98 3.32
C ALA A 88 -11.30 9.06 4.23
N ARG A 89 -10.35 9.94 3.96
CA ARG A 89 -9.16 10.13 4.78
C ARG A 89 -9.50 10.62 6.18
N GLY A 90 -8.63 10.33 7.15
CA GLY A 90 -8.81 10.74 8.54
C GLY A 90 -9.87 9.95 9.31
N ARG A 91 -10.34 8.83 8.77
CA ARG A 91 -11.38 7.97 9.37
C ARG A 91 -10.85 6.64 9.90
N GLY A 92 -9.53 6.48 10.01
CA GLY A 92 -8.89 5.26 10.53
C GLY A 92 -8.84 4.10 9.54
N ILE A 93 -9.17 4.29 8.26
CA ILE A 93 -9.24 3.22 7.26
C ILE A 93 -7.85 2.64 6.97
N ALA A 94 -6.83 3.51 6.83
CA ALA A 94 -5.45 3.07 6.61
C ALA A 94 -4.94 2.23 7.78
N SER A 95 -5.25 2.62 9.01
CA SER A 95 -4.92 1.86 10.21
C SER A 95 -5.57 0.48 10.22
N ALA A 96 -6.87 0.42 9.91
CA ALA A 96 -7.61 -0.83 9.82
C ALA A 96 -7.05 -1.76 8.74
N MET A 97 -6.70 -1.20 7.55
CA MET A 97 -6.07 -1.97 6.48
C MET A 97 -4.69 -2.48 6.89
N CYS A 98 -3.90 -1.67 7.59
CA CYS A 98 -2.58 -2.07 8.06
C CYS A 98 -2.65 -3.24 9.03
N GLU A 99 -3.56 -3.21 10.00
CA GLU A 99 -3.80 -4.33 10.91
C GLU A 99 -4.26 -5.59 10.17
N HIS A 100 -5.24 -5.44 9.29
CA HIS A 100 -5.78 -6.55 8.51
C HIS A 100 -4.70 -7.19 7.64
N SER A 101 -3.89 -6.37 6.96
CA SER A 101 -2.83 -6.85 6.08
C SER A 101 -1.77 -7.69 6.80
N GLN A 102 -1.44 -7.35 8.05
CA GLN A 102 -0.48 -8.11 8.84
C GLN A 102 -1.03 -9.51 9.17
N ARG A 103 -2.31 -9.62 9.53
CA ARG A 103 -2.95 -10.92 9.79
C ARG A 103 -3.03 -11.76 8.52
N GLU A 104 -3.46 -11.15 7.41
CA GLU A 104 -3.56 -11.82 6.12
C GLU A 104 -2.19 -12.26 5.59
N ALA A 105 -1.15 -11.44 5.77
CA ALA A 105 0.21 -11.79 5.40
C ALA A 105 0.67 -13.07 6.11
N VAL A 106 0.45 -13.18 7.42
CA VAL A 106 0.77 -14.38 8.18
C VAL A 106 -0.05 -15.58 7.69
N ALA A 107 -1.35 -15.40 7.44
CA ALA A 107 -2.21 -16.45 6.92
C ALA A 107 -1.77 -16.95 5.53
N LEU A 108 -1.18 -16.07 4.71
CA LEU A 108 -0.62 -16.43 3.40
C LEU A 108 0.81 -17.03 3.49
N GLY A 109 1.37 -17.15 4.69
CA GLY A 109 2.70 -17.74 4.91
C GLY A 109 3.86 -16.76 4.92
N PHE A 110 3.62 -15.45 4.83
CA PHE A 110 4.69 -14.46 4.96
C PHE A 110 5.16 -14.33 6.41
N ARG A 111 6.44 -14.07 6.58
CA ARG A 111 7.10 -13.97 7.90
C ARG A 111 7.46 -12.53 8.28
N ALA A 112 7.52 -11.65 7.31
CA ALA A 112 7.85 -10.24 7.50
C ALA A 112 7.20 -9.39 6.41
N MET A 113 7.10 -8.10 6.66
CA MET A 113 6.55 -7.12 5.72
C MET A 113 7.51 -5.95 5.57
N GLN A 114 7.77 -5.57 4.32
CA GLN A 114 8.65 -4.46 3.98
C GLN A 114 7.92 -3.47 3.08
N TYR A 115 8.02 -2.19 3.45
CA TYR A 115 7.64 -1.08 2.58
C TYR A 115 8.90 -0.56 1.89
N ASN A 116 8.94 -0.64 0.57
CA ASN A 116 10.17 -0.39 -0.20
C ASN A 116 10.46 1.10 -0.38
N LEU A 117 9.42 1.93 -0.41
CA LEU A 117 9.57 3.31 -0.82
C LEU A 117 8.49 4.17 -0.16
N VAL A 118 8.72 4.49 1.11
CA VAL A 118 7.86 5.43 1.84
C VAL A 118 8.43 6.83 1.64
N VAL A 119 7.71 7.67 0.91
CA VAL A 119 8.18 9.02 0.58
C VAL A 119 8.37 9.83 1.85
N ALA A 120 9.54 10.42 2.05
CA ALA A 120 9.89 11.10 3.30
C ALA A 120 8.97 12.28 3.64
N THR A 121 8.36 12.91 2.65
CA THR A 121 7.39 13.99 2.83
C THR A 121 6.03 13.50 3.33
N ASN A 122 5.75 12.21 3.24
CA ASN A 122 4.51 11.60 3.73
C ASN A 122 4.59 11.30 5.23
N VAL A 123 4.70 12.34 6.03
CA VAL A 123 4.91 12.25 7.49
C VAL A 123 3.78 11.50 8.19
N GLY A 124 2.55 11.68 7.72
CA GLY A 124 1.39 11.00 8.28
C GLY A 124 1.45 9.49 8.12
N ALA A 125 1.86 9.02 6.94
CA ALA A 125 2.04 7.58 6.68
C ALA A 125 3.18 7.00 7.52
N ILE A 126 4.34 7.68 7.58
CA ILE A 126 5.49 7.23 8.38
C ILE A 126 5.08 7.04 9.84
N ARG A 127 4.40 8.01 10.40
CA ARG A 127 3.91 7.95 11.79
C ARG A 127 2.93 6.80 12.00
N LEU A 128 2.01 6.61 11.06
CA LEU A 128 1.03 5.51 11.12
C LEU A 128 1.73 4.15 11.08
N TRP A 129 2.67 3.94 10.16
CA TRP A 129 3.42 2.69 10.08
C TRP A 129 4.24 2.42 11.34
N GLN A 130 4.85 3.43 11.92
CA GLN A 130 5.56 3.31 13.21
C GLN A 130 4.62 2.92 14.36
N GLN A 131 3.42 3.47 14.41
CA GLN A 131 2.39 3.08 15.40
C GLN A 131 1.98 1.60 15.24
N HIS A 132 2.05 1.05 14.03
CA HIS A 132 1.79 -0.36 13.75
C HIS A 132 3.02 -1.27 13.86
N GLY A 133 4.13 -0.76 14.40
CA GLY A 133 5.31 -1.54 14.73
C GLY A 133 6.37 -1.63 13.64
N PHE A 134 6.25 -0.85 12.56
CA PHE A 134 7.28 -0.79 11.53
C PHE A 134 8.43 0.13 11.96
N ALA A 135 9.65 -0.33 11.75
CA ALA A 135 10.87 0.46 11.96
C ALA A 135 11.39 0.99 10.63
N ILE A 136 11.95 2.20 10.63
CA ILE A 136 12.74 2.71 9.52
C ILE A 136 14.09 1.99 9.55
N VAL A 137 14.38 1.20 8.52
CA VAL A 137 15.62 0.41 8.43
C VAL A 137 16.63 1.01 7.47
N GLY A 138 16.23 1.98 6.67
CA GLY A 138 17.12 2.68 5.75
C GLY A 138 16.46 3.89 5.12
N THR A 139 17.31 4.79 4.62
CA THR A 139 16.93 5.98 3.87
C THR A 139 17.60 5.92 2.50
N LEU A 140 16.82 6.11 1.44
CA LEU A 140 17.28 6.17 0.06
C LEU A 140 17.35 7.65 -0.37
N PRO A 141 18.54 8.25 -0.46
CA PRO A 141 18.66 9.66 -0.76
C PRO A 141 18.14 10.01 -2.15
N GLY A 142 17.23 11.00 -2.24
CA GLY A 142 16.71 11.51 -3.50
C GLY A 142 15.99 10.47 -4.37
N ALA A 143 15.48 9.39 -3.79
CA ALA A 143 14.99 8.23 -4.53
C ALA A 143 13.59 8.40 -5.13
N PHE A 144 12.90 9.50 -4.81
CA PHE A 144 11.54 9.77 -5.31
C PHE A 144 11.48 11.17 -5.92
N ASN A 145 11.08 11.25 -7.18
CA ASN A 145 10.88 12.53 -7.86
C ASN A 145 9.45 13.04 -7.58
N HIS A 146 9.32 13.77 -6.48
CA HIS A 146 8.04 14.30 -6.02
C HIS A 146 7.53 15.37 -6.98
N SER A 147 6.24 15.32 -7.30
CA SER A 147 5.60 16.25 -8.26
C SER A 147 5.74 17.73 -7.89
N ARG A 148 5.88 18.02 -6.59
CA ARG A 148 5.95 19.38 -6.07
C ARG A 148 7.34 19.79 -5.58
N PHE A 149 8.09 18.86 -4.97
CA PHE A 149 9.36 19.18 -4.29
C PHE A 149 10.59 18.67 -5.00
N GLY A 150 10.44 18.00 -6.16
CA GLY A 150 11.56 17.39 -6.88
C GLY A 150 12.07 16.14 -6.15
N TYR A 151 13.37 15.87 -6.26
CA TYR A 151 13.97 14.67 -5.67
C TYR A 151 13.99 14.75 -4.15
N VAL A 152 13.23 13.87 -3.52
CA VAL A 152 13.14 13.73 -2.08
C VAL A 152 13.55 12.33 -1.64
N ASP A 153 13.88 12.16 -0.37
CA ASP A 153 14.26 10.86 0.18
C ASP A 153 13.06 9.92 0.24
N ALA A 154 13.36 8.62 0.15
CA ALA A 154 12.41 7.56 0.42
C ALA A 154 12.93 6.67 1.55
N LEU A 155 12.03 6.20 2.40
CA LEU A 155 12.37 5.34 3.53
C LEU A 155 12.03 3.89 3.21
N VAL A 156 12.87 2.98 3.67
CA VAL A 156 12.56 1.55 3.73
C VAL A 156 12.11 1.25 5.16
N MET A 157 10.92 0.68 5.30
CA MET A 157 10.36 0.32 6.60
C MET A 157 10.09 -1.19 6.66
N TYR A 158 10.25 -1.79 7.83
CA TYR A 158 10.27 -3.24 7.99
C TYR A 158 9.64 -3.67 9.31
N LYS A 159 8.92 -4.78 9.27
CA LYS A 159 8.37 -5.43 10.47
C LYS A 159 8.45 -6.95 10.34
N THR A 160 9.03 -7.62 11.34
CA THR A 160 8.91 -9.07 11.50
C THR A 160 7.51 -9.40 12.02
N LEU A 161 6.80 -10.31 11.35
CA LEU A 161 5.43 -10.68 11.70
C LEU A 161 5.36 -11.94 12.56
N VAL A 162 6.32 -12.86 12.40
CA VAL A 162 6.41 -14.10 13.16
C VAL A 162 7.84 -14.32 13.64
N SER A 163 7.97 -14.89 14.81
CA SER A 163 9.27 -15.20 15.42
C SER A 163 9.92 -16.43 14.79
#